data_d8b2e1831af53abdc42658dce9ada4be
#
_entry.id   d8b2e1831af53abdc42658dce9ada4be
#
_cell.length_a   1.000
_cell.length_b   1.000
_cell.length_c   1.000
_cell.angle_alpha   90.00
_cell.angle_beta   90.00
_cell.angle_gamma   90.00
#
_symmetry.space_group_name_H-M   'P 1'
#
loop_
_entity.id
_entity.type
_entity.pdbx_description
1 polymer ?
#
loop_
_entity_poly.entity_id
_entity_poly.type
_entity_poly.pdbx_seq_one_letter_code
_entity_poly.pdbx_strand_id
1 'polypeptide(L)'
;MALTNPTTGEYLKIYDVHIELKNNNHNYQYIIFANEEQRQRYDNGLNDYETYKRGMYNSPVKIDGVINSIPTVNKSIKDNLITVGYEVMKSDEIFSNWIDG
;
A
#
# COMPACT_ATOMS: atom_id res chain seq x y z
N MET A 1 -1.25 7.16 -5.25
CA MET A 1 -1.24 7.19 -3.78
C MET A 1 -0.10 6.34 -3.27
N ALA A 2 0.52 6.74 -2.19
CA ALA A 2 1.63 6.03 -1.57
C ALA A 2 1.79 6.49 -0.13
N LEU A 3 2.72 5.90 0.60
CA LEU A 3 3.09 6.35 1.95
C LEU A 3 4.56 6.78 1.95
N THR A 4 4.85 7.84 2.66
CA THR A 4 6.21 8.35 2.84
C THR A 4 6.56 8.36 4.32
N ASN A 5 7.74 7.87 4.64
CA ASN A 5 8.30 8.02 5.99
C ASN A 5 8.92 9.41 6.09
N PRO A 6 8.35 10.34 6.88
CA PRO A 6 8.84 11.72 6.93
C PRO A 6 10.21 11.85 7.59
N THR A 7 10.65 10.84 8.33
CA THR A 7 11.94 10.85 9.00
C THR A 7 13.07 10.41 8.07
N THR A 8 12.83 9.38 7.25
CA THR A 8 13.86 8.75 6.41
C THR A 8 13.76 9.10 4.93
N GLY A 9 12.59 9.57 4.48
CA GLY A 9 12.30 9.78 3.07
C GLY A 9 11.93 8.51 2.31
N GLU A 10 11.89 7.37 2.98
CA GLU A 10 11.49 6.11 2.35
C GLU A 10 10.07 6.21 1.81
N TYR A 11 9.84 5.53 0.68
CA TYR A 11 8.61 5.62 -0.08
C TYR A 11 8.02 4.22 -0.29
N LEU A 12 6.81 4.02 0.21
CA LEU A 12 6.12 2.73 0.13
C LEU A 12 4.99 2.81 -0.89
N LYS A 13 4.96 1.87 -1.84
CA LYS A 13 3.88 1.76 -2.81
C LYS A 13 3.35 0.33 -2.86
N ILE A 14 2.02 0.19 -2.87
CA ILE A 14 1.33 -1.08 -3.05
C ILE A 14 1.27 -1.39 -4.54
N TYR A 15 1.68 -2.60 -4.92
CA TYR A 15 1.68 -3.05 -6.31
C TYR A 15 0.71 -4.19 -6.57
N ASP A 16 0.27 -4.90 -5.55
CA ASP A 16 -0.66 -5.99 -5.73
C ASP A 16 -1.57 -6.14 -4.51
N VAL A 17 -2.81 -6.57 -4.77
CA VAL A 17 -3.82 -6.80 -3.74
C VAL A 17 -4.33 -8.22 -3.93
N HIS A 18 -4.32 -9.00 -2.86
CA HIS A 18 -4.87 -10.35 -2.84
C HIS A 18 -6.03 -10.40 -1.86
N ILE A 19 -7.16 -10.89 -2.33
CA ILE A 19 -8.36 -11.08 -1.51
C ILE A 19 -8.73 -12.54 -1.49
N GLU A 20 -8.83 -13.11 -0.29
CA GLU A 20 -9.26 -14.46 -0.08
C GLU A 20 -10.67 -14.44 0.51
N LEU A 21 -11.67 -14.64 -0.35
CA LEU A 21 -13.08 -14.53 0.04
C LEU A 21 -13.50 -15.60 1.05
N LYS A 22 -12.95 -16.79 0.93
CA LYS A 22 -13.32 -17.91 1.79
C LYS A 22 -13.06 -17.61 3.27
N ASN A 23 -11.91 -17.00 3.56
CA ASN A 23 -11.48 -16.69 4.93
C ASN A 23 -11.68 -15.23 5.29
N ASN A 24 -12.25 -14.45 4.37
CA ASN A 24 -12.50 -13.03 4.60
C ASN A 24 -11.23 -12.23 4.85
N ASN A 25 -10.12 -12.68 4.28
CA ASN A 25 -8.80 -12.06 4.44
C ASN A 25 -8.42 -11.22 3.23
N HIS A 26 -7.56 -10.25 3.44
CA HIS A 26 -6.94 -9.50 2.37
C HIS A 26 -5.49 -9.14 2.73
N ASN A 27 -4.63 -9.07 1.70
CA ASN A 27 -3.25 -8.68 1.88
C ASN A 27 -2.78 -7.81 0.72
N TYR A 28 -1.67 -7.12 0.94
CA TYR A 28 -1.14 -6.12 0.02
C TYR A 28 0.35 -6.33 -0.15
N GLN A 29 0.79 -6.52 -1.39
CA GLN A 29 2.21 -6.60 -1.69
C GLN A 29 2.73 -5.19 -1.96
N TYR A 30 3.82 -4.82 -1.31
CA TYR A 30 4.38 -3.49 -1.40
C TYR A 30 5.89 -3.54 -1.61
N ILE A 31 6.40 -2.43 -2.12
CA ILE A 31 7.84 -2.17 -2.20
C ILE A 31 8.11 -0.87 -1.46
N ILE A 32 9.12 -0.89 -0.60
CA ILE A 32 9.65 0.32 0.02
C ILE A 32 10.91 0.71 -0.73
N PHE A 33 10.90 1.89 -1.33
CA PHE A 33 12.03 2.46 -2.05
C PHE A 33 12.82 3.40 -1.13
N ALA A 34 14.09 3.62 -1.46
CA ALA A 34 14.90 4.58 -0.72
C ALA A 34 14.29 5.98 -0.69
N ASN A 35 13.65 6.38 -1.80
CA ASN A 35 12.92 7.63 -1.92
C ASN A 35 11.96 7.57 -3.12
N GLU A 36 11.21 8.65 -3.35
CA GLU A 36 10.26 8.72 -4.45
C GLU A 36 10.92 8.63 -5.82
N GLU A 37 12.13 9.18 -5.98
CA GLU A 37 12.86 9.10 -7.25
C GLU A 37 13.11 7.64 -7.65
N GLN A 38 13.48 6.79 -6.71
CA GLN A 38 13.73 5.37 -6.98
C GLN A 38 12.43 4.66 -7.38
N ARG A 39 11.30 5.03 -6.80
CA ARG A 39 10.00 4.51 -7.23
C ARG A 39 9.69 4.91 -8.67
N GLN A 40 9.95 6.16 -9.05
CA GLN A 40 9.74 6.62 -10.42
C GLN A 40 10.61 5.84 -11.41
N ARG A 41 11.85 5.56 -11.07
CA ARG A 41 12.74 4.74 -11.91
C ARG A 41 12.17 3.33 -12.11
N TYR A 42 11.71 2.72 -11.04
CA TYR A 42 11.07 1.41 -11.11
C TYR A 42 9.83 1.42 -12.01
N ASP A 43 8.94 2.38 -11.82
CA ASP A 43 7.69 2.48 -12.59
C ASP A 43 7.96 2.77 -14.07
N ASN A 44 9.08 3.41 -14.39
CA ASN A 44 9.50 3.70 -15.76
C ASN A 44 10.25 2.52 -16.42
N GLY A 45 10.35 1.39 -15.75
CA GLY A 45 10.98 0.19 -16.30
C GLY A 45 12.50 0.20 -16.28
N LEU A 46 13.12 1.13 -15.54
CA LEU A 46 14.57 1.18 -15.40
C LEU A 46 15.04 0.08 -14.44
N ASN A 47 16.28 -0.40 -14.67
CA ASN A 47 16.86 -1.49 -13.86
C ASN A 47 17.67 -0.96 -12.67
N ASP A 48 18.04 0.32 -12.66
CA ASP A 48 18.87 0.92 -11.62
C ASP A 48 18.00 1.72 -10.65
N TYR A 49 17.46 1.03 -9.67
CA TYR A 49 16.69 1.62 -8.60
C TYR A 49 17.07 0.98 -7.28
N GLU A 50 16.94 1.74 -6.18
CA GLU A 50 17.22 1.24 -4.85
C GLU A 50 15.92 0.94 -4.10
N THR A 51 15.80 -0.32 -3.66
CA THR A 51 14.71 -0.73 -2.78
C THR A 51 15.28 -1.00 -1.39
N TYR A 52 14.52 -0.59 -0.38
CA TYR A 52 14.83 -0.94 0.99
C TYR A 52 14.28 -2.32 1.34
N LYS A 53 13.03 -2.57 0.95
CA LYS A 53 12.35 -3.81 1.33
C LYS A 53 11.20 -4.11 0.36
N ARG A 54 11.01 -5.39 0.07
CA ARG A 54 9.79 -5.91 -0.54
C ARG A 54 9.05 -6.70 0.52
N GLY A 55 7.74 -6.51 0.62
CA GLY A 55 6.99 -7.17 1.66
C GLY A 55 5.53 -7.37 1.31
N MET A 56 4.85 -8.08 2.21
CA MET A 56 3.42 -8.31 2.11
C MET A 56 2.79 -7.95 3.46
N TYR A 57 1.77 -7.12 3.42
CA TYR A 57 1.01 -6.74 4.59
C TYR A 57 -0.30 -7.53 4.64
N ASN A 58 -0.49 -8.31 5.69
CA ASN A 58 -1.74 -9.02 5.94
C ASN A 58 -2.61 -8.16 6.85
N SER A 59 -3.79 -7.77 6.36
CA SER A 59 -4.67 -6.94 7.15
C SER A 59 -5.23 -7.70 8.35
N PRO A 60 -5.17 -7.11 9.55
CA PRO A 60 -5.82 -7.68 10.73
C PRO A 60 -7.35 -7.51 10.70
N VAL A 61 -7.85 -6.66 9.80
CA VAL A 61 -9.29 -6.36 9.67
C VAL A 61 -9.86 -7.27 8.59
N LYS A 62 -11.04 -7.85 8.85
CA LYS A 62 -11.72 -8.67 7.85
C LYS A 62 -12.23 -7.80 6.70
N ILE A 63 -12.24 -8.39 5.47
CA ILE A 63 -12.60 -7.65 4.26
C ILE A 63 -14.03 -7.11 4.32
N ASP A 64 -14.96 -7.80 4.93
CA ASP A 64 -16.36 -7.35 5.06
C ASP A 64 -16.46 -6.02 5.80
N GLY A 65 -15.70 -5.86 6.88
CA GLY A 65 -15.71 -4.62 7.66
C GLY A 65 -15.10 -3.45 6.91
N VAL A 66 -14.28 -3.72 5.88
CA VAL A 66 -13.59 -2.69 5.12
C VAL A 66 -14.36 -2.32 3.86
N ILE A 67 -14.98 -3.28 3.18
CA ILE A 67 -15.73 -3.04 1.94
C ILE A 67 -16.85 -2.02 2.18
N ASN A 68 -17.53 -2.08 3.32
CA ASN A 68 -18.62 -1.16 3.64
C ASN A 68 -18.16 0.29 3.83
N SER A 69 -16.89 0.52 4.07
CA SER A 69 -16.32 1.85 4.25
C SER A 69 -15.62 2.40 3.02
N ILE A 70 -15.55 1.63 1.94
CA ILE A 70 -14.88 2.07 0.71
C ILE A 70 -15.71 3.17 0.02
N PRO A 71 -15.12 4.34 -0.24
CA PRO A 71 -15.75 5.35 -1.07
C PRO A 71 -15.88 4.81 -2.49
N THR A 72 -17.10 4.66 -2.99
CA THR A 72 -17.33 4.08 -4.32
C THR A 72 -17.46 5.11 -5.43
N VAL A 73 -17.41 6.39 -5.10
CA VAL A 73 -17.69 7.46 -6.05
C VAL A 73 -16.45 7.74 -6.91
N ASN A 74 -16.60 7.60 -8.23
CA ASN A 74 -15.60 8.00 -9.23
C ASN A 74 -14.26 7.28 -9.17
N LYS A 75 -14.20 6.09 -8.56
CA LYS A 75 -12.98 5.29 -8.52
C LYS A 75 -13.26 3.89 -9.03
N SER A 76 -12.25 3.28 -9.67
CA SER A 76 -12.31 1.87 -10.04
C SER A 76 -12.26 0.99 -8.77
N ILE A 77 -12.67 -0.26 -8.89
CA ILE A 77 -12.55 -1.24 -7.79
C ILE A 77 -11.09 -1.36 -7.35
N LYS A 78 -10.16 -1.41 -8.31
CA LYS A 78 -8.72 -1.47 -8.04
C LYS A 78 -8.27 -0.28 -7.18
N ASP A 79 -8.65 0.92 -7.54
CA ASP A 79 -8.23 2.12 -6.82
C ASP A 79 -8.81 2.15 -5.40
N ASN A 80 -10.05 1.70 -5.24
CA ASN A 80 -10.69 1.61 -3.94
C ASN A 80 -9.97 0.60 -3.03
N LEU A 81 -9.61 -0.57 -3.55
CA LEU A 81 -8.89 -1.60 -2.80
C LEU A 81 -7.51 -1.11 -2.38
N ILE A 82 -6.80 -0.43 -3.27
CA ILE A 82 -5.48 0.14 -2.96
C ILE A 82 -5.61 1.22 -1.88
N THR A 83 -6.60 2.09 -2.00
CA THR A 83 -6.87 3.12 -0.99
C THR A 83 -7.11 2.50 0.39
N VAL A 84 -7.92 1.46 0.45
CA VAL A 84 -8.17 0.72 1.69
C VAL A 84 -6.87 0.15 2.25
N GLY A 85 -6.02 -0.43 1.39
CA GLY A 85 -4.73 -0.95 1.81
C GLY A 85 -3.89 0.08 2.53
N TYR A 86 -3.75 1.27 1.96
CA TYR A 86 -3.00 2.35 2.60
C TYR A 86 -3.63 2.81 3.91
N GLU A 87 -4.95 2.92 3.97
CA GLU A 87 -5.64 3.33 5.20
C GLU A 87 -5.45 2.30 6.32
N VAL A 88 -5.57 1.01 6.02
CA VAL A 88 -5.33 -0.05 6.99
C VAL A 88 -3.89 -0.04 7.47
N MET A 89 -2.92 0.13 6.55
CA MET A 89 -1.51 0.17 6.90
C MET A 89 -1.18 1.37 7.80
N LYS A 90 -1.73 2.54 7.52
CA LYS A 90 -1.53 3.73 8.36
C LYS A 90 -2.11 3.55 9.77
N SER A 91 -3.13 2.75 9.90
CA SER A 91 -3.74 2.45 11.20
C SER A 91 -2.92 1.44 12.00
N ASP A 92 -2.00 0.75 11.35
CA ASP A 92 -1.12 -0.22 12.01
C ASP A 92 0.05 0.50 12.67
N GLU A 93 0.46 0.02 13.82
CA GLU A 93 1.57 0.57 14.59
C GLU A 93 2.86 0.65 13.79
N ILE A 94 3.11 -0.32 12.90
CA ILE A 94 4.32 -0.38 12.07
C ILE A 94 4.44 0.84 11.14
N PHE A 95 3.31 1.35 10.63
CA PHE A 95 3.31 2.45 9.67
C PHE A 95 2.62 3.71 10.20
N SER A 96 2.40 3.81 11.52
CA SER A 96 1.65 4.91 12.12
C SER A 96 2.31 6.29 11.91
N ASN A 97 3.63 6.31 11.71
CA ASN A 97 4.39 7.55 11.45
C ASN A 97 4.46 7.93 9.97
N TRP A 98 3.98 7.07 9.09
CA TRP A 98 4.02 7.32 7.65
C TRP A 98 2.85 8.21 7.25
N ILE A 99 3.06 9.05 6.25
CA ILE A 99 2.07 10.00 5.75
C ILE A 99 1.78 9.74 4.28
N ASP A 100 0.64 10.26 3.82
CA ASP A 100 0.31 10.21 2.39
C ASP A 100 1.34 11.01 1.59
N GLY A 101 1.84 10.39 0.53
CA GLY A 101 2.90 11.04 -0.23
C GLY A 101 2.94 10.81 -1.72
#